data_e4a924b2c1dea33d95e9f568bfdaa099
#
_entry.id   e4a924b2c1dea33d95e9f568bfdaa099
#
_cell.length_a   1.000
_cell.length_b   1.000
_cell.length_c   1.000
_cell.angle_alpha   90.00
_cell.angle_beta   90.00
_cell.angle_gamma   90.00
#
_symmetry.space_group_name_H-M   'P 1'
#
loop_
_entity.id
_entity.type
_entity.pdbx_description
1 polymer ?
#
loop_
_entity_poly.entity_id
_entity_poly.type
_entity_poly.pdbx_seq_one_letter_code
_entity_poly.pdbx_strand_id
1 'polypeptide(L)'
;MALIPDPAALAAVEALVGHRFSDPGLVALALMHSSAATGRVNSNERLEFLGDSVLAFTVCTHLYAERPDLLEGELTKVKSNIVSGRVCAELAREAGLESMMTFDKGVRGPQGIPESILAGGFEAVIGALYVDAGIEKVRAFVLPRLRGRIEAALRLGHQQNFKQVLQQCMAQLSMGMPQYVVLDEKGPDHAKCFEICVQGGDRRFPGAWAASKKQAEQLAALAALRELGIAVEAGDGEVQIVWPGTRAE
;
A
#
# COMPACT_ATOMS: atom_id res chain seq x y z
N MET A 1 4.77 18.65 -33.64
CA MET A 1 6.02 19.27 -33.16
C MET A 1 6.47 18.45 -31.95
N ALA A 2 7.72 17.96 -31.93
CA ALA A 2 8.20 17.22 -30.78
C ALA A 2 8.22 18.14 -29.54
N LEU A 3 7.69 17.66 -28.43
CA LEU A 3 7.77 18.35 -27.14
C LEU A 3 9.27 18.33 -26.71
N ILE A 4 9.83 19.50 -26.52
CA ILE A 4 11.22 19.65 -26.04
C ILE A 4 11.15 19.99 -24.56
N PRO A 5 11.73 19.16 -23.66
CA PRO A 5 11.73 19.48 -22.24
C PRO A 5 12.66 20.67 -21.94
N ASP A 6 12.39 21.35 -20.83
CA ASP A 6 13.37 22.25 -20.24
C ASP A 6 14.63 21.44 -19.91
N PRO A 7 15.85 21.86 -20.35
CA PRO A 7 17.07 21.11 -20.09
C PRO A 7 17.37 20.86 -18.62
N ALA A 8 17.00 21.79 -17.74
CA ALA A 8 17.17 21.61 -16.28
C ALA A 8 16.20 20.55 -15.72
N ALA A 9 14.93 20.57 -16.17
CA ALA A 9 13.94 19.58 -15.77
C ALA A 9 14.31 18.19 -16.31
N LEU A 10 14.80 18.10 -17.56
CA LEU A 10 15.30 16.82 -18.12
C LEU A 10 16.43 16.26 -17.27
N ALA A 11 17.48 17.05 -17.01
CA ALA A 11 18.62 16.61 -16.21
C ALA A 11 18.21 16.19 -14.79
N ALA A 12 17.27 16.90 -14.17
CA ALA A 12 16.75 16.56 -12.85
C ALA A 12 15.99 15.24 -12.83
N VAL A 13 15.12 14.99 -13.84
CA VAL A 13 14.39 13.71 -13.96
C VAL A 13 15.36 12.56 -14.24
N GLU A 14 16.34 12.75 -15.14
CA GLU A 14 17.36 11.73 -15.43
C GLU A 14 18.19 11.37 -14.19
N ALA A 15 18.59 12.36 -13.40
CA ALA A 15 19.27 12.15 -12.14
C ALA A 15 18.39 11.42 -11.12
N LEU A 16 17.09 11.80 -11.04
CA LEU A 16 16.10 11.20 -10.14
C LEU A 16 15.88 9.71 -10.42
N VAL A 17 15.73 9.35 -11.70
CA VAL A 17 15.43 7.96 -12.11
C VAL A 17 16.68 7.11 -12.36
N GLY A 18 17.87 7.72 -12.40
CA GLY A 18 19.13 7.05 -12.69
C GLY A 18 19.20 6.49 -14.12
N HIS A 19 18.59 7.22 -15.07
CA HIS A 19 18.54 6.82 -16.48
C HIS A 19 18.60 8.04 -17.40
N ARG A 20 19.37 7.95 -18.49
CA ARG A 20 19.37 8.92 -19.57
C ARG A 20 18.34 8.51 -20.62
N PHE A 21 17.37 9.40 -20.90
CA PHE A 21 16.33 9.12 -21.86
C PHE A 21 16.85 9.16 -23.30
N SER A 22 16.53 8.11 -24.06
CA SER A 22 16.77 8.04 -25.50
C SER A 22 15.82 8.99 -26.25
N ASP A 23 14.58 9.13 -25.74
CA ASP A 23 13.62 10.13 -26.19
C ASP A 23 13.31 11.15 -25.08
N PRO A 24 13.97 12.31 -25.07
CA PRO A 24 13.68 13.38 -24.11
C PRO A 24 12.25 13.91 -24.18
N GLY A 25 11.53 13.71 -25.29
CA GLY A 25 10.13 14.08 -25.44
C GLY A 25 9.22 13.35 -24.46
N LEU A 26 9.58 12.14 -24.03
CA LEU A 26 8.84 11.40 -23.00
C LEU A 26 8.87 12.12 -21.65
N VAL A 27 10.01 12.74 -21.28
CA VAL A 27 10.10 13.53 -20.04
C VAL A 27 9.26 14.81 -20.16
N ALA A 28 9.34 15.51 -21.31
CA ALA A 28 8.49 16.69 -21.53
C ALA A 28 7.01 16.36 -21.40
N LEU A 29 6.60 15.22 -21.97
CA LEU A 29 5.22 14.75 -21.93
C LEU A 29 4.81 14.35 -20.51
N ALA A 30 5.66 13.63 -19.77
CA ALA A 30 5.38 13.20 -18.40
C ALA A 30 5.19 14.38 -17.43
N LEU A 31 5.92 15.48 -17.65
CA LEU A 31 5.82 16.68 -16.83
C LEU A 31 4.70 17.65 -17.26
N MET A 32 4.03 17.42 -18.39
CA MET A 32 3.00 18.29 -18.95
C MET A 32 1.61 17.89 -18.45
N HIS A 33 1.08 18.62 -17.46
CA HIS A 33 -0.31 18.40 -17.02
C HIS A 33 -1.32 18.87 -18.09
N SER A 34 -2.46 18.21 -18.15
CA SER A 34 -3.51 18.47 -19.16
C SER A 34 -4.01 19.92 -19.18
N SER A 35 -3.96 20.65 -18.06
CA SER A 35 -4.35 22.07 -17.98
C SER A 35 -3.45 23.01 -18.82
N ALA A 36 -2.18 22.65 -19.02
CA ALA A 36 -1.23 23.45 -19.80
C ALA A 36 -1.01 22.90 -21.22
N ALA A 37 -1.56 21.74 -21.51
CA ALA A 37 -1.35 21.07 -22.81
C ALA A 37 -2.21 21.69 -23.94
N THR A 38 -1.64 21.79 -25.13
CA THR A 38 -2.37 22.20 -26.35
C THR A 38 -3.19 21.05 -26.93
N GLY A 39 -3.89 20.31 -26.11
CA GLY A 39 -4.71 19.15 -26.47
C GLY A 39 -4.33 17.92 -25.61
N ARG A 40 -5.32 17.06 -25.32
CA ARG A 40 -5.18 15.91 -24.40
C ARG A 40 -4.08 14.93 -24.82
N VAL A 41 -3.82 14.78 -26.11
CA VAL A 41 -2.76 13.89 -26.62
C VAL A 41 -1.36 14.36 -26.23
N ASN A 42 -1.20 15.65 -25.94
CA ASN A 42 0.05 16.31 -25.57
C ASN A 42 0.19 16.49 -24.05
N SER A 43 -0.63 15.78 -23.24
CA SER A 43 -0.57 15.77 -21.79
C SER A 43 0.01 14.46 -21.26
N ASN A 44 0.30 14.44 -19.97
CA ASN A 44 0.82 13.27 -19.27
C ASN A 44 -0.21 12.13 -19.05
N GLU A 45 -1.50 12.36 -19.32
CA GLU A 45 -2.59 11.41 -19.02
C GLU A 45 -2.35 9.99 -19.55
N ARG A 46 -1.78 9.84 -20.75
CA ARG A 46 -1.49 8.51 -21.32
C ARG A 46 -0.31 7.82 -20.65
N LEU A 47 0.70 8.58 -20.25
CA LEU A 47 1.84 8.05 -19.51
C LEU A 47 1.45 7.74 -18.05
N GLU A 48 0.60 8.56 -17.44
CA GLU A 48 -0.03 8.32 -16.14
C GLU A 48 -0.79 6.99 -16.13
N PHE A 49 -1.69 6.78 -17.10
CA PHE A 49 -2.45 5.53 -17.24
C PHE A 49 -1.52 4.31 -17.35
N LEU A 50 -0.46 4.40 -18.14
CA LEU A 50 0.53 3.33 -18.26
C LEU A 50 1.33 3.16 -16.96
N GLY A 51 1.77 4.27 -16.38
CA GLY A 51 2.62 4.29 -15.19
C GLY A 51 1.93 3.73 -13.96
N ASP A 52 0.65 4.00 -13.74
CA ASP A 52 -0.17 3.39 -12.67
C ASP A 52 -0.15 1.85 -12.80
N SER A 53 -0.42 1.35 -14.00
CA SER A 53 -0.40 -0.11 -14.26
C SER A 53 0.99 -0.72 -14.04
N VAL A 54 2.06 -0.04 -14.47
CA VAL A 54 3.45 -0.50 -14.30
C VAL A 54 3.88 -0.44 -12.84
N LEU A 55 3.49 0.60 -12.10
CA LEU A 55 3.72 0.71 -10.66
C LEU A 55 3.02 -0.43 -9.91
N ALA A 56 1.74 -0.65 -10.18
CA ALA A 56 0.96 -1.73 -9.59
C ALA A 56 1.59 -3.10 -9.90
N PHE A 57 1.98 -3.36 -11.14
CA PHE A 57 2.66 -4.60 -11.55
C PHE A 57 4.00 -4.78 -10.82
N THR A 58 4.79 -3.71 -10.71
CA THR A 58 6.09 -3.73 -10.01
C THR A 58 5.93 -4.13 -8.54
N VAL A 59 4.96 -3.51 -7.86
CA VAL A 59 4.67 -3.81 -6.44
C VAL A 59 4.10 -5.22 -6.29
N CYS A 60 3.15 -5.63 -7.15
CA CYS A 60 2.57 -6.98 -7.10
C CYS A 60 3.62 -8.07 -7.28
N THR A 61 4.49 -7.94 -8.28
CA THR A 61 5.54 -8.94 -8.53
C THR A 61 6.56 -9.01 -7.40
N HIS A 62 6.90 -7.86 -6.80
CA HIS A 62 7.77 -7.81 -5.64
C HIS A 62 7.14 -8.50 -4.42
N LEU A 63 5.91 -8.13 -4.07
CA LEU A 63 5.20 -8.73 -2.93
C LEU A 63 4.99 -10.24 -3.10
N TYR A 64 4.63 -10.68 -4.30
CA TYR A 64 4.44 -12.10 -4.62
C TYR A 64 5.73 -12.92 -4.41
N ALA A 65 6.87 -12.37 -4.82
CA ALA A 65 8.16 -13.06 -4.68
C ALA A 65 8.70 -13.05 -3.24
N GLU A 66 8.58 -11.91 -2.54
CA GLU A 66 9.17 -11.73 -1.22
C GLU A 66 8.28 -12.23 -0.07
N ARG A 67 6.98 -12.43 -0.33
CA ARG A 67 6.00 -12.76 0.71
C ARG A 67 5.11 -13.95 0.32
N PRO A 68 5.71 -15.14 0.15
CA PRO A 68 4.97 -16.38 -0.15
C PRO A 68 4.04 -16.82 1.00
N ASP A 69 4.22 -16.25 2.19
CA ASP A 69 3.42 -16.49 3.39
C ASP A 69 2.07 -15.75 3.39
N LEU A 70 1.90 -14.71 2.54
CA LEU A 70 0.69 -13.90 2.49
C LEU A 70 -0.36 -14.46 1.52
N LEU A 71 -1.62 -14.39 1.93
CA LEU A 71 -2.74 -14.72 1.07
C LEU A 71 -3.11 -13.55 0.15
N GLU A 72 -3.88 -13.85 -0.92
CA GLU A 72 -4.30 -12.87 -1.94
C GLU A 72 -4.91 -11.61 -1.32
N GLY A 73 -5.82 -11.75 -0.35
CA GLY A 73 -6.46 -10.59 0.29
C GLY A 73 -5.51 -9.69 1.07
N GLU A 74 -4.42 -10.24 1.63
CA GLU A 74 -3.38 -9.49 2.34
C GLU A 74 -2.48 -8.77 1.35
N LEU A 75 -2.02 -9.49 0.31
CA LEU A 75 -1.25 -8.90 -0.79
C LEU A 75 -2.00 -7.73 -1.44
N THR A 76 -3.32 -7.89 -1.66
CA THR A 76 -4.19 -6.85 -2.23
C THR A 76 -4.30 -5.63 -1.32
N LYS A 77 -4.44 -5.81 0.01
CA LYS A 77 -4.48 -4.69 0.97
C LYS A 77 -3.15 -3.93 1.00
N VAL A 78 -2.04 -4.65 1.12
CA VAL A 78 -0.69 -4.04 1.10
C VAL A 78 -0.49 -3.27 -0.19
N LYS A 79 -0.72 -3.90 -1.35
CA LYS A 79 -0.62 -3.26 -2.66
C LYS A 79 -1.44 -1.98 -2.72
N SER A 80 -2.73 -2.01 -2.36
CA SER A 80 -3.63 -0.86 -2.44
C SER A 80 -3.17 0.33 -1.58
N ASN A 81 -2.57 0.07 -0.42
CA ASN A 81 -2.00 1.12 0.43
C ASN A 81 -0.76 1.75 -0.22
N ILE A 82 0.11 0.92 -0.83
CA ILE A 82 1.40 1.34 -1.37
C ILE A 82 1.28 2.09 -2.70
N VAL A 83 0.35 1.69 -3.58
CA VAL A 83 0.12 2.34 -4.88
C VAL A 83 -1.01 3.37 -4.84
N SER A 84 -1.39 3.86 -3.66
CA SER A 84 -2.45 4.86 -3.54
C SER A 84 -1.99 6.24 -4.07
N GLY A 85 -2.93 7.01 -4.63
CA GLY A 85 -2.63 8.37 -5.11
C GLY A 85 -1.98 9.24 -4.04
N ARG A 86 -2.34 9.08 -2.75
CA ARG A 86 -1.67 9.77 -1.65
C ARG A 86 -0.18 9.44 -1.57
N VAL A 87 0.19 8.15 -1.64
CA VAL A 87 1.60 7.73 -1.62
C VAL A 87 2.35 8.21 -2.86
N CYS A 88 1.72 8.15 -4.04
CA CYS A 88 2.31 8.68 -5.28
C CYS A 88 2.55 10.20 -5.18
N ALA A 89 1.60 10.96 -4.60
CA ALA A 89 1.78 12.40 -4.38
C ALA A 89 2.89 12.72 -3.36
N GLU A 90 3.00 11.94 -2.27
CA GLU A 90 4.09 12.05 -1.32
C GLU A 90 5.45 11.82 -2.00
N LEU A 91 5.57 10.75 -2.79
CA LEU A 91 6.79 10.44 -3.56
C LEU A 91 7.12 11.51 -4.61
N ALA A 92 6.09 12.09 -5.25
CA ALA A 92 6.28 13.23 -6.17
C ALA A 92 6.90 14.44 -5.46
N ARG A 93 6.43 14.77 -4.25
CA ARG A 93 6.99 15.87 -3.43
C ARG A 93 8.41 15.56 -2.99
N GLU A 94 8.66 14.37 -2.46
CA GLU A 94 9.99 13.90 -2.05
C GLU A 94 11.01 13.95 -3.23
N ALA A 95 10.52 13.67 -4.43
CA ALA A 95 11.29 13.72 -5.67
C ALA A 95 11.46 15.14 -6.25
N GLY A 96 10.79 16.15 -5.67
CA GLY A 96 10.82 17.54 -6.17
C GLY A 96 10.09 17.74 -7.50
N LEU A 97 9.23 16.79 -7.93
CA LEU A 97 8.53 16.87 -9.23
C LEU A 97 7.62 18.08 -9.34
N GLU A 98 7.09 18.56 -8.21
CA GLU A 98 6.24 19.77 -8.17
C GLU A 98 6.87 20.97 -8.89
N SER A 99 8.17 21.16 -8.75
CA SER A 99 8.90 22.28 -9.37
C SER A 99 9.24 22.05 -10.84
N MET A 100 9.15 20.82 -11.33
CA MET A 100 9.49 20.42 -12.70
C MET A 100 8.25 20.34 -13.60
N MET A 101 7.06 20.13 -13.00
CA MET A 101 5.82 19.97 -13.72
C MET A 101 5.31 21.31 -14.28
N THR A 102 4.73 21.24 -15.48
CA THR A 102 4.06 22.36 -16.14
C THR A 102 2.54 22.20 -16.04
N PHE A 103 1.90 23.19 -15.46
CA PHE A 103 0.43 23.29 -15.32
C PHE A 103 -0.03 24.73 -15.39
N ASP A 104 -1.30 24.97 -15.67
CA ASP A 104 -1.86 26.33 -15.75
C ASP A 104 -1.89 26.98 -14.37
N LYS A 105 -1.79 28.32 -14.34
CA LYS A 105 -1.77 29.12 -13.08
C LYS A 105 -2.98 28.87 -12.18
N GLY A 106 -4.13 28.53 -12.74
CA GLY A 106 -5.35 28.20 -11.99
C GLY A 106 -5.31 26.89 -11.21
N VAL A 107 -4.34 26.02 -11.46
CA VAL A 107 -4.21 24.72 -10.78
C VAL A 107 -3.68 24.86 -9.36
N ARG A 108 -2.83 25.85 -9.09
CA ARG A 108 -2.27 26.09 -7.77
C ARG A 108 -3.26 26.87 -6.91
N GLY A 109 -3.99 26.14 -6.05
CA GLY A 109 -4.89 26.72 -5.06
C GLY A 109 -4.17 27.21 -3.79
N PRO A 110 -4.94 27.73 -2.79
CA PRO A 110 -4.39 28.18 -1.50
C PRO A 110 -3.64 27.12 -0.72
N GLN A 111 -3.96 25.85 -0.96
CA GLN A 111 -3.34 24.69 -0.32
C GLN A 111 -2.21 24.06 -1.16
N GLY A 112 -1.77 24.73 -2.24
CA GLY A 112 -0.77 24.22 -3.17
C GLY A 112 -1.37 23.48 -4.36
N ILE A 113 -0.58 22.55 -4.93
CA ILE A 113 -1.01 21.70 -6.04
C ILE A 113 -1.83 20.52 -5.51
N PRO A 114 -2.99 20.19 -6.11
CA PRO A 114 -3.77 19.02 -5.75
C PRO A 114 -2.96 17.72 -5.77
N GLU A 115 -3.20 16.85 -4.79
CA GLU A 115 -2.50 15.56 -4.67
C GLU A 115 -2.66 14.68 -5.91
N SER A 116 -3.83 14.71 -6.54
CA SER A 116 -4.09 13.94 -7.77
C SER A 116 -3.16 14.34 -8.92
N ILE A 117 -2.82 15.62 -9.04
CA ILE A 117 -1.91 16.11 -10.09
C ILE A 117 -0.48 15.66 -9.84
N LEU A 118 -0.04 15.73 -8.58
CA LEU A 118 1.29 15.25 -8.20
C LEU A 118 1.42 13.74 -8.37
N ALA A 119 0.39 13.00 -7.97
CA ALA A 119 0.33 11.55 -8.17
C ALA A 119 0.42 11.18 -9.64
N GLY A 120 -0.43 11.78 -10.49
CA GLY A 120 -0.41 11.57 -11.93
C GLY A 120 0.94 11.92 -12.57
N GLY A 121 1.61 12.99 -12.09
CA GLY A 121 2.96 13.34 -12.53
C GLY A 121 4.00 12.27 -12.18
N PHE A 122 3.94 11.71 -10.98
CA PHE A 122 4.84 10.63 -10.57
C PHE A 122 4.60 9.35 -11.39
N GLU A 123 3.34 8.97 -11.58
CA GLU A 123 2.95 7.83 -12.40
C GLU A 123 3.38 8.05 -13.88
N ALA A 124 3.21 9.27 -14.42
CA ALA A 124 3.65 9.59 -15.78
C ALA A 124 5.17 9.47 -15.96
N VAL A 125 5.98 9.84 -14.95
CA VAL A 125 7.44 9.63 -14.96
C VAL A 125 7.77 8.15 -14.97
N ILE A 126 7.03 7.33 -14.21
CA ILE A 126 7.17 5.85 -14.24
C ILE A 126 6.82 5.31 -15.64
N GLY A 127 5.73 5.79 -16.23
CA GLY A 127 5.31 5.42 -17.58
C GLY A 127 6.36 5.78 -18.64
N ALA A 128 6.93 6.98 -18.57
CA ALA A 128 8.02 7.43 -19.45
C ALA A 128 9.27 6.56 -19.31
N LEU A 129 9.69 6.28 -18.06
CA LEU A 129 10.83 5.42 -17.78
C LEU A 129 10.60 3.99 -18.31
N TYR A 130 9.40 3.46 -18.15
CA TYR A 130 9.06 2.15 -18.67
C TYR A 130 9.14 2.08 -20.21
N VAL A 131 8.61 3.09 -20.89
CA VAL A 131 8.64 3.14 -22.37
C VAL A 131 10.07 3.20 -22.89
N ASP A 132 10.93 3.98 -22.25
CA ASP A 132 12.30 4.20 -22.73
C ASP A 132 13.28 3.11 -22.29
N ALA A 133 13.11 2.53 -21.09
CA ALA A 133 14.12 1.69 -20.45
C ALA A 133 13.60 0.35 -19.91
N GLY A 134 12.30 0.11 -19.97
CA GLY A 134 11.69 -1.14 -19.55
C GLY A 134 11.55 -1.32 -18.04
N ILE A 135 11.04 -2.50 -17.65
CA ILE A 135 10.59 -2.78 -16.27
C ILE A 135 11.71 -2.80 -15.24
N GLU A 136 12.91 -3.25 -15.61
CA GLU A 136 14.01 -3.37 -14.64
C GLU A 136 14.50 -1.99 -14.15
N LYS A 137 14.47 -0.97 -15.00
CA LYS A 137 14.77 0.41 -14.60
C LYS A 137 13.67 0.97 -13.68
N VAL A 138 12.40 0.66 -13.96
CA VAL A 138 11.31 1.03 -13.08
C VAL A 138 11.47 0.38 -11.70
N ARG A 139 11.78 -0.91 -11.65
CA ARG A 139 12.04 -1.63 -10.38
C ARG A 139 13.14 -0.97 -9.57
N ALA A 140 14.26 -0.67 -10.22
CA ALA A 140 15.40 -0.02 -9.58
C ALA A 140 15.06 1.39 -9.04
N PHE A 141 14.16 2.11 -9.70
CA PHE A 141 13.69 3.43 -9.28
C PHE A 141 12.67 3.38 -8.14
N VAL A 142 11.65 2.51 -8.27
CA VAL A 142 10.46 2.50 -7.42
C VAL A 142 10.68 1.74 -6.11
N LEU A 143 11.22 0.51 -6.15
CA LEU A 143 11.26 -0.37 -4.98
C LEU A 143 12.06 0.19 -3.80
N PRO A 144 13.24 0.83 -3.99
CA PRO A 144 13.96 1.43 -2.87
C PRO A 144 13.16 2.53 -2.15
N ARG A 145 12.35 3.30 -2.90
CA ARG A 145 11.50 4.38 -2.37
C ARG A 145 10.29 3.87 -1.61
N LEU A 146 9.80 2.69 -1.97
CA LEU A 146 8.64 2.06 -1.34
C LEU A 146 9.00 1.13 -0.18
N ARG A 147 10.26 0.72 -0.03
CA ARG A 147 10.69 -0.29 0.97
C ARG A 147 10.13 -0.03 2.36
N GLY A 148 10.38 1.14 2.94
CA GLY A 148 9.91 1.46 4.30
C GLY A 148 8.37 1.48 4.42
N ARG A 149 7.68 1.91 3.35
CA ARG A 149 6.21 1.90 3.30
C ARG A 149 5.66 0.47 3.20
N ILE A 150 6.30 -0.39 2.41
CA ILE A 150 5.96 -1.81 2.30
C ILE A 150 6.14 -2.49 3.67
N GLU A 151 7.29 -2.32 4.31
CA GLU A 151 7.55 -2.88 5.64
C GLU A 151 6.55 -2.41 6.69
N ALA A 152 6.20 -1.11 6.70
CA ALA A 152 5.19 -0.56 7.60
C ALA A 152 3.79 -1.14 7.32
N ALA A 153 3.39 -1.25 6.05
CA ALA A 153 2.10 -1.83 5.68
C ALA A 153 2.01 -3.32 6.03
N LEU A 154 3.10 -4.06 5.89
CA LEU A 154 3.19 -5.47 6.29
C LEU A 154 3.06 -5.63 7.80
N ARG A 155 3.76 -4.81 8.60
CA ARG A 155 3.61 -4.82 10.07
C ARG A 155 2.17 -4.53 10.51
N LEU A 156 1.55 -3.50 9.96
CA LEU A 156 0.14 -3.17 10.25
C LEU A 156 -0.82 -4.26 9.79
N GLY A 157 -0.54 -4.93 8.68
CA GLY A 157 -1.34 -6.04 8.15
C GLY A 157 -1.36 -7.24 9.10
N HIS A 158 -0.22 -7.63 9.65
CA HIS A 158 -0.13 -8.70 10.64
C HIS A 158 -0.89 -8.39 11.93
N GLN A 159 -0.87 -7.14 12.40
CA GLN A 159 -1.59 -6.71 13.60
C GLN A 159 -3.11 -6.63 13.42
N GLN A 160 -3.64 -6.74 12.21
CA GLN A 160 -5.07 -6.60 11.92
C GLN A 160 -5.75 -7.86 11.38
N ASN A 161 -5.03 -8.99 11.26
CA ASN A 161 -5.59 -10.19 10.62
C ASN A 161 -5.66 -11.42 11.54
N PHE A 162 -5.85 -11.20 12.84
CA PHE A 162 -5.92 -12.28 13.83
C PHE A 162 -7.02 -13.30 13.55
N LYS A 163 -8.12 -12.89 12.93
CA LYS A 163 -9.21 -13.80 12.53
C LYS A 163 -8.75 -14.86 11.54
N GLN A 164 -7.94 -14.48 10.55
CA GLN A 164 -7.43 -15.39 9.53
C GLN A 164 -6.35 -16.32 10.12
N VAL A 165 -5.42 -15.77 10.91
CA VAL A 165 -4.41 -16.55 11.62
C VAL A 165 -5.08 -17.58 12.52
N LEU A 166 -6.12 -17.17 13.29
CA LEU A 166 -6.87 -18.09 14.15
C LEU A 166 -7.57 -19.19 13.36
N GLN A 167 -8.18 -18.86 12.22
CA GLN A 167 -8.83 -19.84 11.35
C GLN A 167 -7.85 -20.90 10.85
N GLN A 168 -6.67 -20.50 10.38
CA GLN A 168 -5.62 -21.42 9.95
C GLN A 168 -5.13 -22.30 11.10
N CYS A 169 -4.90 -21.69 12.26
CA CYS A 169 -4.46 -22.38 13.45
C CYS A 169 -5.48 -23.42 13.93
N MET A 170 -6.75 -23.04 14.03
CA MET A 170 -7.81 -23.96 14.47
C MET A 170 -8.01 -25.11 13.49
N ALA A 171 -7.85 -24.87 12.18
CA ALA A 171 -7.86 -25.92 11.17
C ALA A 171 -6.70 -26.93 11.39
N GLN A 172 -5.49 -26.45 11.66
CA GLN A 172 -4.33 -27.32 11.96
C GLN A 172 -4.52 -28.11 13.27
N LEU A 173 -5.15 -27.50 14.27
CA LEU A 173 -5.43 -28.13 15.56
C LEU A 173 -6.71 -29.00 15.54
N SER A 174 -7.37 -29.17 14.40
CA SER A 174 -8.64 -29.89 14.24
C SER A 174 -9.77 -29.39 15.16
N MET A 175 -9.77 -28.10 15.49
CA MET A 175 -10.76 -27.44 16.37
C MET A 175 -11.98 -26.93 15.61
N GLY A 176 -12.09 -27.18 14.31
CA GLY A 176 -13.16 -26.68 13.45
C GLY A 176 -12.99 -25.20 13.08
N MET A 177 -14.04 -24.60 12.52
CA MET A 177 -14.04 -23.18 12.13
C MET A 177 -14.35 -22.29 13.34
N PRO A 178 -13.63 -21.16 13.53
CA PRO A 178 -13.93 -20.22 14.60
C PRO A 178 -15.28 -19.55 14.39
N GLN A 179 -16.12 -19.57 15.42
CA GLN A 179 -17.40 -18.86 15.46
C GLN A 179 -17.25 -17.63 16.39
N TYR A 180 -17.73 -16.49 15.93
CA TYR A 180 -17.68 -15.24 16.68
C TYR A 180 -19.05 -14.98 17.31
N VAL A 181 -19.09 -14.98 18.64
CA VAL A 181 -20.33 -14.86 19.42
C VAL A 181 -20.35 -13.53 20.16
N VAL A 182 -21.36 -12.71 19.91
CA VAL A 182 -21.58 -11.47 20.67
C VAL A 182 -22.07 -11.86 22.07
N LEU A 183 -21.34 -11.41 23.09
CA LEU A 183 -21.64 -11.65 24.49
C LEU A 183 -22.48 -10.53 25.09
N ASP A 184 -22.12 -9.27 24.76
CA ASP A 184 -22.77 -8.10 25.33
C ASP A 184 -22.64 -6.90 24.36
N GLU A 185 -23.58 -5.96 24.47
CA GLU A 185 -23.55 -4.67 23.75
C GLU A 185 -23.80 -3.57 24.77
N LYS A 186 -22.96 -2.52 24.78
CA LYS A 186 -23.08 -1.38 25.70
C LYS A 186 -22.96 -0.04 24.97
N GLY A 187 -23.62 0.97 25.50
CA GLY A 187 -23.56 2.34 25.00
C GLY A 187 -24.75 2.74 24.13
N PRO A 188 -24.93 4.05 23.90
CA PRO A 188 -25.97 4.59 23.02
C PRO A 188 -25.66 4.25 21.55
N ASP A 189 -26.68 4.32 20.67
CA ASP A 189 -26.56 3.90 19.26
C ASP A 189 -25.41 4.52 18.49
N HIS A 190 -25.01 5.73 18.82
CA HIS A 190 -23.88 6.45 18.19
C HIS A 190 -22.50 6.17 18.82
N ALA A 191 -22.46 5.40 19.94
CA ALA A 191 -21.22 5.05 20.66
C ALA A 191 -21.31 3.64 21.25
N LYS A 192 -21.85 2.68 20.50
CA LYS A 192 -21.93 1.27 20.91
C LYS A 192 -20.56 0.64 21.00
N CYS A 193 -20.36 -0.16 22.07
CA CYS A 193 -19.25 -1.11 22.21
C CYS A 193 -19.80 -2.53 22.25
N PHE A 194 -19.04 -3.45 21.70
CA PHE A 194 -19.43 -4.87 21.57
C PHE A 194 -18.40 -5.75 22.27
N GLU A 195 -18.88 -6.68 23.09
CA GLU A 195 -18.08 -7.78 23.58
C GLU A 195 -18.31 -9.01 22.71
N ILE A 196 -17.21 -9.54 22.17
CA ILE A 196 -17.25 -10.72 21.30
C ILE A 196 -16.23 -11.75 21.81
N CYS A 197 -16.62 -13.02 21.83
CA CYS A 197 -15.69 -14.12 22.04
C CYS A 197 -15.60 -15.02 20.81
N VAL A 198 -14.57 -15.86 20.79
CA VAL A 198 -14.44 -16.96 19.83
C VAL A 198 -14.92 -18.26 20.47
N GLN A 199 -15.62 -19.09 19.70
CA GLN A 199 -15.94 -20.46 20.02
C GLN A 199 -15.40 -21.38 18.92
N GLY A 200 -14.72 -22.46 19.31
CA GLY A 200 -14.17 -23.45 18.39
C GLY A 200 -14.39 -24.86 18.94
N GLY A 201 -15.19 -25.67 18.27
CA GLY A 201 -15.68 -26.92 18.83
C GLY A 201 -16.39 -26.68 20.16
N ASP A 202 -16.03 -27.44 21.19
CA ASP A 202 -16.58 -27.30 22.56
C ASP A 202 -15.85 -26.26 23.41
N ARG A 203 -14.84 -25.59 22.87
CA ARG A 203 -14.02 -24.62 23.61
C ARG A 203 -14.48 -23.19 23.32
N ARG A 204 -14.63 -22.41 24.40
CA ARG A 204 -14.88 -20.96 24.33
C ARG A 204 -13.65 -20.22 24.84
N PHE A 205 -13.25 -19.19 24.08
CA PHE A 205 -12.11 -18.35 24.39
C PHE A 205 -12.53 -17.03 25.06
N PRO A 206 -11.62 -16.28 25.69
CA PRO A 206 -11.91 -15.00 26.32
C PRO A 206 -12.57 -14.01 25.36
N GLY A 207 -13.51 -13.21 25.89
CA GLY A 207 -14.14 -12.11 25.16
C GLY A 207 -13.24 -10.87 25.08
N ALA A 208 -13.49 -10.03 24.07
CA ALA A 208 -12.85 -8.75 23.91
C ALA A 208 -13.83 -7.66 23.53
N TRP A 209 -13.64 -6.47 24.10
CA TRP A 209 -14.45 -5.29 23.85
C TRP A 209 -13.86 -4.38 22.79
N ALA A 210 -14.71 -3.84 21.88
CA ALA A 210 -14.30 -2.79 20.94
C ALA A 210 -15.49 -1.93 20.49
N ALA A 211 -15.20 -0.78 19.89
CA ALA A 211 -16.18 0.18 19.39
C ALA A 211 -16.91 -0.29 18.11
N SER A 212 -16.49 -1.40 17.49
CA SER A 212 -17.21 -2.01 16.37
C SER A 212 -17.14 -3.53 16.43
N LYS A 213 -18.16 -4.23 15.90
CA LYS A 213 -18.17 -5.70 15.84
C LYS A 213 -16.92 -6.25 15.15
N LYS A 214 -16.52 -5.65 14.01
CA LYS A 214 -15.33 -6.07 13.26
C LYS A 214 -14.04 -5.96 14.09
N GLN A 215 -13.89 -4.90 14.87
CA GLN A 215 -12.73 -4.72 15.74
C GLN A 215 -12.77 -5.66 16.94
N ALA A 216 -13.95 -5.86 17.56
CA ALA A 216 -14.13 -6.79 18.67
C ALA A 216 -13.84 -8.24 18.24
N GLU A 217 -14.24 -8.65 17.04
CA GLU A 217 -13.90 -9.96 16.46
C GLU A 217 -12.38 -10.15 16.27
N GLN A 218 -11.64 -9.12 15.81
CA GLN A 218 -10.19 -9.19 15.68
C GLN A 218 -9.51 -9.32 17.04
N LEU A 219 -9.97 -8.56 18.04
CA LEU A 219 -9.42 -8.64 19.40
C LEU A 219 -9.75 -9.96 20.09
N ALA A 220 -10.96 -10.50 19.87
CA ALA A 220 -11.33 -11.82 20.35
C ALA A 220 -10.49 -12.93 19.70
N ALA A 221 -10.18 -12.81 18.41
CA ALA A 221 -9.28 -13.72 17.72
C ALA A 221 -7.85 -13.64 18.30
N LEU A 222 -7.36 -12.45 18.60
CA LEU A 222 -6.06 -12.27 19.27
C LEU A 222 -6.06 -12.91 20.66
N ALA A 223 -7.12 -12.71 21.46
CA ALA A 223 -7.24 -13.32 22.79
C ALA A 223 -7.21 -14.86 22.69
N ALA A 224 -7.90 -15.44 21.69
CA ALA A 224 -7.87 -16.88 21.45
C ALA A 224 -6.47 -17.36 21.04
N LEU A 225 -5.76 -16.63 20.17
CA LEU A 225 -4.40 -16.96 19.74
C LEU A 225 -3.40 -16.89 20.92
N ARG A 226 -3.56 -15.92 21.83
CA ARG A 226 -2.76 -15.82 23.06
C ARG A 226 -2.99 -17.02 23.98
N GLU A 227 -4.25 -17.40 24.17
CA GLU A 227 -4.59 -18.57 25.01
C GLU A 227 -4.11 -19.89 24.40
N LEU A 228 -4.00 -19.97 23.07
CA LEU A 228 -3.41 -21.10 22.36
C LEU A 228 -1.87 -21.07 22.34
N GLY A 229 -1.24 -20.03 22.89
CA GLY A 229 0.22 -19.88 22.89
C GLY A 229 0.82 -19.54 21.54
N ILE A 230 0.00 -19.08 20.58
CA ILE A 230 0.40 -18.77 19.20
C ILE A 230 0.71 -17.29 19.01
N ALA A 231 -0.01 -16.42 19.72
CA ALA A 231 0.32 -15.00 19.78
C ALA A 231 1.10 -14.72 21.07
N VAL A 232 2.35 -14.26 20.95
CA VAL A 232 3.22 -13.87 22.05
C VAL A 232 3.58 -12.40 21.95
N GLU A 233 3.78 -11.71 23.07
CA GLU A 233 4.27 -10.33 23.07
C GLU A 233 5.79 -10.32 22.92
N ALA A 234 6.29 -9.63 21.92
CA ALA A 234 7.71 -9.30 21.79
C ALA A 234 8.07 -8.17 22.75
N GLY A 235 9.37 -8.00 23.05
CA GLY A 235 9.87 -7.05 24.06
C GLY A 235 9.58 -5.57 23.79
N ASP A 236 9.07 -5.22 22.60
CA ASP A 236 8.63 -3.89 22.16
C ASP A 236 7.10 -3.69 22.21
N GLY A 237 6.35 -4.69 22.71
CA GLY A 237 4.88 -4.68 22.76
C GLY A 237 4.22 -5.10 21.45
N GLU A 238 4.97 -5.48 20.42
CA GLU A 238 4.42 -6.08 19.21
C GLU A 238 3.98 -7.53 19.44
N VAL A 239 2.90 -7.93 18.75
CA VAL A 239 2.40 -9.30 18.79
C VAL A 239 3.07 -10.12 17.70
N GLN A 240 3.79 -11.15 18.09
CA GLN A 240 4.41 -12.12 17.20
C GLN A 240 3.56 -13.39 17.13
N ILE A 241 3.43 -13.95 15.92
CA ILE A 241 2.74 -15.22 15.68
C ILE A 241 3.79 -16.34 15.62
N VAL A 242 3.69 -17.29 16.55
CA VAL A 242 4.57 -18.47 16.64
C VAL A 242 3.75 -19.69 16.26
N TRP A 243 4.00 -20.25 15.07
CA TRP A 243 3.26 -21.41 14.60
C TRP A 243 3.66 -22.68 15.36
N PRO A 244 2.70 -23.56 15.69
CA PRO A 244 3.01 -24.86 16.27
C PRO A 244 3.88 -25.69 15.31
N GLY A 245 5.09 -26.03 15.76
CA GLY A 245 6.04 -26.81 14.95
C GLY A 245 7.20 -26.06 14.33
N THR A 246 7.23 -24.73 14.35
CA THR A 246 8.43 -23.93 14.08
C THR A 246 9.30 -23.90 15.34
N ARG A 247 10.31 -24.78 15.43
CA ARG A 247 11.37 -24.59 16.43
C ARG A 247 12.15 -23.33 16.02
N ALA A 248 12.31 -22.40 16.96
CA ALA A 248 13.31 -21.35 16.84
C ALA A 248 14.67 -22.04 16.67
N GLU A 249 15.34 -21.82 15.55
CA GLU A 249 16.76 -22.09 15.40
C GLU A 249 17.58 -21.00 16.10
#